data_c68035bac1e0069e4c36562fe461cb1c
#
_entry.id   c68035bac1e0069e4c36562fe461cb1c
#
_cell.length_a   1.000
_cell.length_b   1.000
_cell.length_c   1.000
_cell.angle_alpha   90.00
_cell.angle_beta   90.00
_cell.angle_gamma   90.00
#
_symmetry.space_group_name_H-M   'P 1'
#
loop_
_entity.id
_entity.type
_entity.pdbx_description
1 polymer ?
#
loop_
_entity_poly.entity_id
_entity_poly.type
_entity_poly.pdbx_seq_one_letter_code
_entity_poly.pdbx_strand_id
1 'polypeptide(L)'
;MPKIVFHINAILVLMNNLRDKKVLEQFGQKLKDLRLQKGLTLEQLAFEADIELSQVHRAEKGKINPTLTTLIALAKGLGITLTELMAD
;
A
#
# COMPACT_ATOMS: atom_id res chain seq x y z
N MET A 1 -4.39 39.02 0.22
CA MET A 1 -4.13 37.90 -0.67
C MET A 1 -3.32 36.78 -0.01
N PRO A 2 -2.22 37.06 0.73
CA PRO A 2 -1.45 35.97 1.32
C PRO A 2 -2.26 35.00 2.19
N LYS A 3 -3.19 35.53 2.99
CA LYS A 3 -4.01 34.68 3.87
C LYS A 3 -4.91 33.73 3.10
N ILE A 4 -5.51 34.20 1.99
CA ILE A 4 -6.40 33.38 1.17
C ILE A 4 -5.60 32.28 0.49
N VAL A 5 -4.44 32.62 -0.06
CA VAL A 5 -3.54 31.63 -0.71
C VAL A 5 -3.08 30.59 0.30
N PHE A 6 -2.75 31.02 1.52
CA PHE A 6 -2.33 30.10 2.58
C PHE A 6 -3.43 29.10 2.95
N HIS A 7 -4.68 29.57 3.09
CA HIS A 7 -5.81 28.69 3.41
C HIS A 7 -6.08 27.69 2.29
N ILE A 8 -6.01 28.11 1.03
CA ILE A 8 -6.19 27.23 -0.12
C ILE A 8 -5.13 26.14 -0.10
N ASN A 9 -3.86 26.49 0.13
CA ASN A 9 -2.78 25.53 0.20
C ASN A 9 -2.98 24.51 1.32
N ALA A 10 -3.43 24.97 2.51
CA ALA A 10 -3.70 24.08 3.63
C ALA A 10 -4.81 23.08 3.30
N ILE A 11 -5.87 23.54 2.63
CA ILE A 11 -6.99 22.68 2.21
C ILE A 11 -6.51 21.65 1.20
N LEU A 12 -5.71 22.07 0.21
CA LEU A 12 -5.18 21.16 -0.80
C LEU A 12 -4.28 20.08 -0.18
N VAL A 13 -3.43 20.46 0.78
CA VAL A 13 -2.59 19.50 1.50
C VAL A 13 -3.44 18.49 2.25
N LEU A 14 -4.47 18.96 2.96
CA LEU A 14 -5.38 18.08 3.69
C LEU A 14 -6.10 17.11 2.76
N MET A 15 -6.58 17.60 1.62
CA MET A 15 -7.27 16.76 0.62
C MET A 15 -6.33 15.72 0.03
N ASN A 16 -5.08 16.07 -0.23
CA ASN A 16 -4.08 15.13 -0.72
C ASN A 16 -3.79 14.04 0.33
N ASN A 17 -3.67 14.43 1.60
CA ASN A 17 -3.43 13.46 2.68
C ASN A 17 -4.58 12.46 2.82
N LEU A 18 -5.83 12.92 2.72
CA LEU A 18 -7.01 12.06 2.75
C LEU A 18 -7.04 11.10 1.56
N ARG A 19 -6.68 11.61 0.39
CA ARG A 19 -6.63 10.82 -0.84
C ARG A 19 -5.55 9.74 -0.75
N ASP A 20 -4.38 10.10 -0.25
CA ASP A 20 -3.26 9.18 -0.08
C ASP A 20 -3.62 8.06 0.89
N LYS A 21 -4.28 8.39 1.99
CA LYS A 21 -4.76 7.40 2.96
C LYS A 21 -5.71 6.41 2.30
N LYS A 22 -6.66 6.91 1.51
CA LYS A 22 -7.63 6.05 0.82
C LYS A 22 -6.94 5.12 -0.18
N VAL A 23 -5.98 5.64 -0.94
CA VAL A 23 -5.18 4.84 -1.89
C VAL A 23 -4.44 3.72 -1.16
N LEU A 24 -3.83 4.02 -0.02
CA LEU A 24 -3.09 3.02 0.75
C LEU A 24 -4.02 1.95 1.33
N GLU A 25 -5.21 2.33 1.79
CA GLU A 25 -6.19 1.39 2.29
C GLU A 25 -6.70 0.47 1.17
N GLN A 26 -6.97 1.02 -0.01
CA GLN A 26 -7.41 0.25 -1.17
C GLN A 26 -6.34 -0.72 -1.63
N PHE A 27 -5.09 -0.28 -1.69
CA PHE A 27 -3.96 -1.15 -2.01
C PHE A 27 -3.83 -2.27 -0.97
N GLY A 28 -3.91 -1.92 0.31
CA GLY A 28 -3.80 -2.88 1.40
C GLY A 28 -4.87 -3.98 1.32
N GLN A 29 -6.10 -3.59 1.00
CA GLN A 29 -7.19 -4.56 0.85
C GLN A 29 -6.94 -5.49 -0.34
N LYS A 30 -6.49 -4.93 -1.46
CA LYS A 30 -6.13 -5.72 -2.64
C LYS A 30 -5.01 -6.71 -2.33
N LEU A 31 -3.98 -6.25 -1.62
CA LEU A 31 -2.87 -7.09 -1.21
C LEU A 31 -3.36 -8.28 -0.38
N LYS A 32 -4.23 -8.01 0.59
CA LYS A 32 -4.82 -9.04 1.43
C LYS A 32 -5.64 -10.04 0.60
N ASP A 33 -6.46 -9.53 -0.31
CA ASP A 33 -7.31 -10.38 -1.16
C ASP A 33 -6.45 -11.29 -2.04
N LEU A 34 -5.40 -10.75 -2.65
CA LEU A 34 -4.48 -11.54 -3.46
C LEU A 34 -3.77 -12.60 -2.62
N ARG A 35 -3.33 -12.24 -1.42
CA ARG A 35 -2.69 -13.19 -0.49
C ARG A 35 -3.63 -14.34 -0.18
N LEU A 36 -4.88 -14.04 0.18
CA LEU A 36 -5.88 -15.06 0.50
C LEU A 36 -6.21 -15.93 -0.70
N GLN A 37 -6.29 -15.35 -1.89
CA GLN A 37 -6.51 -16.12 -3.14
C GLN A 37 -5.38 -17.11 -3.40
N LYS A 38 -4.16 -16.77 -3.01
CA LYS A 38 -3.01 -17.65 -3.13
C LYS A 38 -2.90 -18.65 -1.99
N GLY A 39 -3.79 -18.57 -1.00
CA GLY A 39 -3.78 -19.46 0.15
C GLY A 39 -2.64 -19.22 1.12
N LEU A 40 -2.09 -18.00 1.16
CA LEU A 40 -0.94 -17.68 2.00
C LEU A 40 -1.36 -17.02 3.31
N THR A 41 -0.67 -17.38 4.39
CA THR A 41 -0.74 -16.63 5.65
C THR A 41 0.13 -15.38 5.53
N LEU A 42 -0.01 -14.45 6.49
CA LEU A 42 0.85 -13.28 6.56
C LEU A 42 2.33 -13.68 6.65
N GLU A 43 2.63 -14.67 7.49
CA GLU A 43 3.99 -15.18 7.67
C GLU A 43 4.53 -15.78 6.39
N GLN A 44 3.72 -16.52 5.67
CA GLN A 44 4.14 -17.15 4.41
C GLN A 44 4.44 -16.09 3.36
N LEU A 45 3.60 -15.07 3.23
CA LEU A 45 3.87 -13.99 2.27
C LEU A 45 5.14 -13.22 2.66
N ALA A 46 5.32 -12.91 3.94
CA ALA A 46 6.53 -12.24 4.41
C ALA A 46 7.78 -13.05 4.06
N PHE A 47 7.74 -14.37 4.27
CA PHE A 47 8.83 -15.27 3.94
C PHE A 47 9.12 -15.26 2.43
N GLU A 48 8.08 -15.44 1.61
CA GLU A 48 8.24 -15.50 0.15
C GLU A 48 8.71 -14.17 -0.43
N ALA A 49 8.28 -13.05 0.17
CA ALA A 49 8.68 -11.72 -0.25
C ALA A 49 10.02 -11.27 0.34
N ASP A 50 10.54 -12.02 1.31
CA ASP A 50 11.78 -11.69 2.04
C ASP A 50 11.71 -10.29 2.67
N ILE A 51 10.60 -10.01 3.35
CA ILE A 51 10.39 -8.78 4.11
C ILE A 51 9.84 -9.10 5.49
N GLU A 52 9.89 -8.12 6.38
CA GLU A 52 9.40 -8.28 7.74
C GLU A 52 7.89 -8.51 7.77
N LEU A 53 7.44 -9.40 8.65
CA LEU A 53 6.02 -9.68 8.86
C LEU A 53 5.24 -8.41 9.18
N SER A 54 5.81 -7.53 10.00
CA SER A 54 5.17 -6.28 10.37
C SER A 54 4.94 -5.37 9.17
N GLN A 55 5.83 -5.41 8.17
CA GLN A 55 5.65 -4.62 6.93
C GLN A 55 4.47 -5.14 6.10
N VAL A 56 4.34 -6.45 5.97
CA VAL A 56 3.19 -7.03 5.27
C VAL A 56 1.90 -6.65 5.97
N HIS A 57 1.85 -6.82 7.28
CA HIS A 57 0.66 -6.52 8.06
C HIS A 57 0.26 -5.04 7.93
N ARG A 58 1.23 -4.13 8.08
CA ARG A 58 0.97 -2.69 7.95
C ARG A 58 0.55 -2.30 6.54
N ALA A 59 1.15 -2.93 5.52
CA ALA A 59 0.77 -2.68 4.14
C ALA A 59 -0.70 -3.07 3.90
N GLU A 60 -1.13 -4.23 4.41
CA GLU A 60 -2.52 -4.67 4.27
C GLU A 60 -3.49 -3.76 5.00
N LYS A 61 -3.05 -3.12 6.08
CA LYS A 61 -3.89 -2.20 6.87
C LYS A 61 -3.87 -0.76 6.32
N GLY A 62 -3.11 -0.50 5.26
CA GLY A 62 -2.98 0.85 4.72
C GLY A 62 -2.22 1.80 5.63
N LYS A 63 -1.37 1.27 6.49
CA LYS A 63 -0.65 2.05 7.52
C LYS A 63 0.72 2.50 7.10
N ILE A 64 1.22 2.02 5.97
CA ILE A 64 2.51 2.45 5.42
C ILE A 64 2.34 2.74 3.94
N ASN A 65 3.25 3.56 3.43
CA ASN A 65 3.40 3.79 2.00
C ASN A 65 4.60 2.94 1.54
N PRO A 66 4.35 1.77 0.93
CA PRO A 66 5.44 0.87 0.57
C PRO A 66 6.37 1.50 -0.44
N THR A 67 7.67 1.24 -0.29
CA THR A 67 8.63 1.65 -1.29
C THR A 67 8.47 0.80 -2.56
N LEU A 68 9.04 1.26 -3.66
CA LEU A 68 9.02 0.51 -4.91
C LEU A 68 9.62 -0.88 -4.74
N THR A 69 10.73 -0.99 -4.02
CA THR A 69 11.37 -2.29 -3.80
C THR A 69 10.51 -3.21 -2.94
N THR A 70 9.78 -2.67 -1.98
CA THR A 70 8.82 -3.46 -1.19
C THR A 70 7.66 -3.95 -2.07
N LEU A 71 7.15 -3.10 -2.96
CA LEU A 71 6.09 -3.51 -3.90
C LEU A 71 6.56 -4.64 -4.81
N ILE A 72 7.78 -4.54 -5.33
CA ILE A 72 8.38 -5.58 -6.17
C ILE A 72 8.51 -6.89 -5.37
N ALA A 73 8.96 -6.81 -4.12
CA ALA A 73 9.09 -7.95 -3.24
C ALA A 73 7.75 -8.64 -2.98
N LEU A 74 6.69 -7.84 -2.72
CA LEU A 74 5.34 -8.36 -2.50
C LEU A 74 4.79 -9.07 -3.75
N ALA A 75 4.97 -8.46 -4.91
CA ALA A 75 4.54 -9.06 -6.18
C ALA A 75 5.26 -10.41 -6.38
N LYS A 76 6.55 -10.45 -6.14
CA LYS A 76 7.35 -11.67 -6.24
C LYS A 76 6.87 -12.73 -5.25
N GLY A 77 6.61 -12.35 -4.01
CA GLY A 77 6.10 -13.26 -2.99
C GLY A 77 4.74 -13.84 -3.35
N LEU A 78 3.90 -13.06 -4.01
CA LEU A 78 2.59 -13.51 -4.50
C LEU A 78 2.68 -14.29 -5.82
N GLY A 79 3.84 -14.30 -6.47
CA GLY A 79 4.00 -14.97 -7.76
C GLY A 79 3.29 -14.24 -8.91
N ILE A 80 3.17 -12.93 -8.81
CA ILE A 80 2.51 -12.09 -9.82
C ILE A 80 3.47 -10.98 -10.26
N THR A 81 3.12 -10.29 -11.33
CA THR A 81 3.90 -9.12 -11.78
C THR A 81 3.54 -7.89 -10.96
N LEU A 82 4.43 -6.89 -10.97
CA LEU A 82 4.14 -5.60 -10.34
C LEU A 82 2.91 -4.95 -10.98
N THR A 83 2.76 -5.08 -12.30
CA THR A 83 1.59 -4.56 -13.02
C THR A 83 0.30 -5.18 -12.47
N GLU A 84 0.29 -6.48 -12.28
CA GLU A 84 -0.87 -7.18 -11.71
C GLU A 84 -1.16 -6.72 -10.28
N LEU A 85 -0.11 -6.53 -9.46
CA LEU A 85 -0.28 -6.05 -8.10
C LEU A 85 -0.90 -4.65 -8.06
N MET A 86 -0.50 -3.79 -9.00
CA MET A 86 -0.93 -2.38 -9.03
C MET A 86 -2.19 -2.14 -9.86
N ALA A 87 -2.69 -3.14 -10.59
CA ALA A 87 -3.89 -3.01 -11.40
C ALA A 87 -5.14 -2.84 -10.53
N ASP A 88 -6.15 -2.17 -11.05
CA ASP A 88 -7.43 -1.97 -10.35
C ASP A 88 -8.30 -3.22 -10.31
#